data_d7e927d74108c3f95505f5df1574fc39
#
_entry.id   d7e927d74108c3f95505f5df1574fc39
#
_cell.length_a   1.000
_cell.length_b   1.000
_cell.length_c   1.000
_cell.angle_alpha   90.00
_cell.angle_beta   90.00
_cell.angle_gamma   90.00
#
_symmetry.space_group_name_H-M   'P 1'
#
loop_
_entity.id
_entity.type
_entity.pdbx_description
1 polymer ?
#
loop_
_entity_poly.entity_id
_entity_poly.type
_entity_poly.pdbx_seq_one_letter_code
_entity_poly.pdbx_strand_id
1 'polypeptide(L)'
;ERVERMVLLDIAPTLAMYRGTNEAFARSYWHWFFLIRPQPLPEMLIQSDPAQYLKSVMGARSAGMAPFFPEALAEYERCLSLPGTATGICGDYRASASIDLEHDQADIDAGIKLTCPIKVMWGAEGAIEACFDALSEWQKVATDVKGKTLPCGHYIAEEIPEILLDEALPFLLDAG
;
A
#
# COMPACT_ATOMS: atom_id res chain seq x y z
N GLU A 1 15.26 9.85 16.25
CA GLU A 1 14.58 8.81 15.48
C GLU A 1 13.24 8.49 16.15
N ARG A 2 12.15 8.30 15.35
CA ARG A 2 10.80 8.20 15.90
C ARG A 2 10.15 6.83 15.65
N VAL A 3 10.80 5.98 14.85
CA VAL A 3 10.34 4.65 14.50
C VAL A 3 11.37 3.64 14.97
N GLU A 4 10.97 2.71 15.82
CA GLU A 4 11.83 1.66 16.35
C GLU A 4 11.85 0.44 15.43
N ARG A 5 10.70 0.07 14.86
CA ARG A 5 10.54 -1.04 13.93
C ARG A 5 9.41 -0.74 12.95
N MET A 6 9.46 -1.32 11.76
CA MET A 6 8.45 -1.09 10.73
C MET A 6 8.00 -2.41 10.09
N VAL A 7 6.70 -2.62 10.01
CA VAL A 7 6.09 -3.70 9.22
C VAL A 7 5.43 -3.08 8.00
N LEU A 8 5.78 -3.55 6.83
CA LEU A 8 5.26 -3.08 5.55
C LEU A 8 4.50 -4.21 4.86
N LEU A 9 3.28 -3.92 4.41
CA LEU A 9 2.38 -4.92 3.85
C LEU A 9 2.06 -4.60 2.38
N ASP A 10 2.35 -5.54 1.50
CA ASP A 10 2.04 -5.57 0.06
C ASP A 10 2.40 -4.28 -0.68
N ILE A 11 3.61 -3.77 -0.45
CA ILE A 11 4.11 -2.52 -1.03
C ILE A 11 5.62 -2.60 -1.31
N ALA A 12 6.07 -1.98 -2.38
CA ALA A 12 7.47 -1.61 -2.62
C ALA A 12 7.65 -0.10 -2.43
N PRO A 13 8.88 0.44 -2.34
CA PRO A 13 9.11 1.88 -2.25
C PRO A 13 8.40 2.63 -3.39
N THR A 14 7.70 3.71 -3.05
CA THR A 14 6.82 4.44 -3.98
C THR A 14 7.56 4.90 -5.24
N LEU A 15 8.76 5.42 -5.10
CA LEU A 15 9.60 5.83 -6.24
C LEU A 15 9.94 4.65 -7.15
N ALA A 16 10.25 3.48 -6.59
CA ALA A 16 10.54 2.27 -7.36
C ALA A 16 9.29 1.81 -8.14
N MET A 17 8.11 1.88 -7.52
CA MET A 17 6.84 1.50 -8.15
C MET A 17 6.49 2.42 -9.31
N TYR A 18 6.60 3.75 -9.16
CA TYR A 18 6.36 4.68 -10.27
C TYR A 18 7.36 4.50 -11.40
N ARG A 19 8.65 4.32 -11.10
CA ARG A 19 9.69 4.12 -12.12
C ARG A 19 9.61 2.76 -12.81
N GLY A 20 9.19 1.73 -12.08
CA GLY A 20 8.98 0.38 -12.60
C GLY A 20 7.62 0.17 -13.26
N THR A 21 6.82 1.24 -13.43
CA THR A 21 5.49 1.14 -14.04
C THR A 21 5.55 0.50 -15.43
N ASN A 22 4.77 -0.55 -15.58
CA ASN A 22 4.54 -1.24 -16.84
C ASN A 22 3.04 -1.50 -17.04
N GLU A 23 2.67 -2.16 -18.15
CA GLU A 23 1.26 -2.45 -18.46
C GLU A 23 0.58 -3.28 -17.36
N ALA A 24 1.25 -4.30 -16.83
CA ALA A 24 0.69 -5.18 -15.80
C ALA A 24 0.41 -4.41 -14.51
N PHE A 25 1.37 -3.58 -14.07
CA PHE A 25 1.20 -2.72 -12.90
C PHE A 25 0.10 -1.67 -13.14
N ALA A 26 0.09 -0.97 -14.27
CA ALA A 26 -0.92 0.03 -14.58
C ALA A 26 -2.35 -0.56 -14.62
N ARG A 27 -2.52 -1.80 -15.08
CA ARG A 27 -3.81 -2.49 -15.05
C ARG A 27 -4.24 -2.86 -13.63
N SER A 28 -3.33 -3.39 -12.81
CA SER A 28 -3.62 -3.80 -11.43
C SER A 28 -3.78 -2.62 -10.48
N TYR A 29 -2.98 -1.57 -10.66
CA TYR A 29 -2.93 -0.38 -9.81
C TYR A 29 -3.47 0.87 -10.53
N TRP A 30 -4.46 0.71 -11.43
CA TRP A 30 -5.08 1.78 -12.20
C TRP A 30 -5.52 2.98 -11.33
N HIS A 31 -5.92 2.72 -10.09
CA HIS A 31 -6.37 3.74 -9.14
C HIS A 31 -5.24 4.70 -8.73
N TRP A 32 -3.96 4.29 -8.75
CA TRP A 32 -2.83 5.18 -8.53
C TRP A 32 -2.82 6.31 -9.56
N PHE A 33 -3.06 5.98 -10.83
CA PHE A 33 -3.05 6.92 -11.95
C PHE A 33 -4.37 7.71 -12.05
N PHE A 34 -5.46 7.19 -11.54
CA PHE A 34 -6.75 7.88 -11.42
C PHE A 34 -6.74 8.90 -10.29
N LEU A 35 -6.30 8.53 -9.09
CA LEU A 35 -6.35 9.36 -7.90
C LEU A 35 -5.44 10.58 -7.95
N ILE A 36 -4.38 10.54 -8.75
CA ILE A 36 -3.48 11.69 -8.96
C ILE A 36 -4.01 12.74 -9.94
N ARG A 37 -5.15 12.50 -10.59
CA ARG A 37 -5.73 13.49 -11.52
C ARG A 37 -6.08 14.77 -10.77
N PRO A 38 -6.02 15.96 -11.48
CA PRO A 38 -6.42 17.22 -10.88
C PRO A 38 -7.85 17.21 -10.36
N GLN A 39 -8.08 17.95 -9.27
CA GLN A 39 -9.44 18.23 -8.79
C GLN A 39 -10.29 18.87 -9.90
N PRO A 40 -11.60 18.61 -9.91
CA PRO A 40 -12.39 17.83 -8.94
C PRO A 40 -12.67 16.38 -9.38
N LEU A 41 -12.03 15.89 -10.44
CA LEU A 41 -12.46 14.69 -11.15
C LEU A 41 -12.50 13.43 -10.26
N PRO A 42 -11.41 12.99 -9.60
CA PRO A 42 -11.48 11.77 -8.81
C PRO A 42 -12.35 11.92 -7.57
N GLU A 43 -12.29 13.05 -6.91
CA GLU A 43 -13.12 13.34 -5.73
C GLU A 43 -14.62 13.27 -6.06
N MET A 44 -15.04 13.89 -7.15
CA MET A 44 -16.43 13.89 -7.61
C MET A 44 -16.91 12.47 -7.92
N LEU A 45 -16.10 11.65 -8.58
CA LEU A 45 -16.46 10.27 -8.92
C LEU A 45 -16.54 9.38 -7.69
N ILE A 46 -15.63 9.53 -6.72
CA ILE A 46 -15.67 8.81 -5.45
C ILE A 46 -16.92 9.21 -4.64
N GLN A 47 -17.20 10.51 -4.57
CA GLN A 47 -18.31 11.04 -3.78
C GLN A 47 -19.67 10.76 -4.40
N SER A 48 -19.75 10.46 -5.70
CA SER A 48 -21.02 10.15 -6.36
C SER A 48 -21.67 8.87 -5.82
N ASP A 49 -20.85 7.86 -5.50
CA ASP A 49 -21.26 6.62 -4.85
C ASP A 49 -20.05 5.99 -4.13
N PRO A 50 -19.74 6.41 -2.90
CA PRO A 50 -18.57 5.92 -2.17
C PRO A 50 -18.59 4.41 -1.93
N ALA A 51 -19.77 3.84 -1.63
CA ALA A 51 -19.91 2.41 -1.37
C ALA A 51 -19.61 1.58 -2.63
N GLN A 52 -20.14 1.98 -3.79
CA GLN A 52 -19.87 1.30 -5.04
C GLN A 52 -18.42 1.48 -5.48
N TYR A 53 -17.84 2.66 -5.29
CA TYR A 53 -16.43 2.89 -5.57
C TYR A 53 -15.54 1.95 -4.74
N LEU A 54 -15.77 1.89 -3.42
CA LEU A 54 -15.04 1.02 -2.49
C LEU A 54 -15.09 -0.44 -2.97
N LYS A 55 -16.29 -0.97 -3.20
CA LYS A 55 -16.50 -2.35 -3.67
C LYS A 55 -15.82 -2.62 -5.00
N SER A 56 -15.82 -1.65 -5.90
CA SER A 56 -15.18 -1.79 -7.21
C SER A 56 -13.66 -1.86 -7.10
N VAL A 57 -13.05 -1.10 -6.19
CA VAL A 57 -11.60 -1.12 -5.98
C VAL A 57 -11.19 -2.37 -5.20
N MET A 58 -11.85 -2.68 -4.08
CA MET A 58 -11.53 -3.81 -3.23
C MET A 58 -11.82 -5.14 -3.91
N GLY A 59 -12.99 -5.26 -4.54
CA GLY A 59 -13.43 -6.48 -5.21
C GLY A 59 -12.67 -6.81 -6.50
N ALA A 60 -11.88 -5.88 -7.03
CA ALA A 60 -11.03 -6.11 -8.20
C ALA A 60 -9.72 -6.84 -7.86
N ARG A 61 -9.44 -7.10 -6.59
CA ARG A 61 -8.26 -7.86 -6.15
C ARG A 61 -8.51 -9.36 -6.18
N SER A 62 -7.44 -10.16 -6.06
CA SER A 62 -7.43 -11.62 -6.22
C SER A 62 -8.54 -12.35 -5.44
N ALA A 63 -8.75 -11.98 -4.18
CA ALA A 63 -9.75 -12.62 -3.31
C ALA A 63 -11.17 -12.03 -3.44
N GLY A 64 -11.35 -10.97 -4.24
CA GLY A 64 -12.63 -10.28 -4.37
C GLY A 64 -13.11 -9.71 -3.03
N MET A 65 -14.43 -9.78 -2.79
CA MET A 65 -15.04 -9.28 -1.55
C MET A 65 -15.14 -10.34 -0.44
N ALA A 66 -14.79 -11.59 -0.71
CA ALA A 66 -15.01 -12.71 0.22
C ALA A 66 -14.28 -12.58 1.57
N PRO A 67 -13.06 -12.02 1.65
CA PRO A 67 -12.34 -11.92 2.93
C PRO A 67 -12.92 -10.91 3.91
N PHE A 68 -13.70 -9.94 3.43
CA PHE A 68 -14.13 -8.83 4.27
C PHE A 68 -15.31 -9.19 5.16
N PHE A 69 -15.14 -9.10 6.47
CA PHE A 69 -16.26 -9.21 7.40
C PHE A 69 -17.26 -8.07 7.17
N PRO A 70 -18.58 -8.35 7.26
CA PRO A 70 -19.61 -7.34 7.01
C PRO A 70 -19.47 -6.08 7.88
N GLU A 71 -19.06 -6.23 9.12
CA GLU A 71 -18.86 -5.13 10.07
C GLU A 71 -17.67 -4.25 9.68
N ALA A 72 -16.57 -4.85 9.24
CA ALA A 72 -15.40 -4.13 8.75
C ALA A 72 -15.74 -3.38 7.45
N LEU A 73 -16.42 -4.03 6.52
CA LEU A 73 -16.85 -3.42 5.27
C LEU A 73 -17.77 -2.21 5.51
N ALA A 74 -18.73 -2.34 6.43
CA ALA A 74 -19.63 -1.24 6.81
C ALA A 74 -18.85 -0.04 7.36
N GLU A 75 -17.79 -0.29 8.15
CA GLU A 75 -16.93 0.78 8.67
C GLU A 75 -16.10 1.44 7.57
N TYR A 76 -15.57 0.69 6.62
CA TYR A 76 -14.86 1.24 5.47
C TYR A 76 -15.79 2.12 4.61
N GLU A 77 -17.02 1.66 4.34
CA GLU A 77 -18.03 2.44 3.62
C GLU A 77 -18.38 3.73 4.38
N ARG A 78 -18.57 3.64 5.70
CA ARG A 78 -18.84 4.80 6.56
C ARG A 78 -17.69 5.81 6.49
N CYS A 79 -16.45 5.36 6.64
CA CYS A 79 -15.27 6.23 6.61
C CYS A 79 -15.11 6.91 5.25
N LEU A 80 -15.28 6.19 4.15
CA LEU A 80 -15.15 6.75 2.81
C LEU A 80 -16.23 7.80 2.51
N SER A 81 -17.39 7.67 3.14
CA SER A 81 -18.52 8.60 2.99
C SER A 81 -18.40 9.88 3.81
N LEU A 82 -17.41 10.00 4.70
CA LEU A 82 -17.21 11.21 5.50
C LEU A 82 -16.79 12.40 4.62
N PRO A 83 -17.27 13.61 4.96
CA PRO A 83 -16.83 14.82 4.28
C PRO A 83 -15.32 14.99 4.29
N GLY A 84 -14.72 15.26 3.15
CA GLY A 84 -13.27 15.48 3.04
C GLY A 84 -12.44 14.21 2.82
N THR A 85 -12.96 13.00 3.07
CA THR A 85 -12.18 11.76 2.91
C THR A 85 -11.67 11.57 1.49
N ALA A 86 -12.52 11.73 0.48
CA ALA A 86 -12.10 11.63 -0.92
C ALA A 86 -11.00 12.66 -1.27
N THR A 87 -11.12 13.90 -0.75
CA THR A 87 -10.11 14.94 -0.93
C THR A 87 -8.78 14.55 -0.26
N GLY A 88 -8.84 14.01 0.96
CA GLY A 88 -7.65 13.54 1.67
C GLY A 88 -6.94 12.42 0.93
N ILE A 89 -7.68 11.37 0.52
CA ILE A 89 -7.14 10.25 -0.26
C ILE A 89 -6.46 10.75 -1.55
N CYS A 90 -7.15 11.56 -2.34
CA CYS A 90 -6.58 12.08 -3.58
C CYS A 90 -5.37 13.00 -3.33
N GLY A 91 -5.38 13.77 -2.23
CA GLY A 91 -4.26 14.60 -1.81
C GLY A 91 -3.03 13.79 -1.49
N ASP A 92 -3.18 12.69 -0.75
CA ASP A 92 -2.13 11.75 -0.40
C ASP A 92 -1.50 11.12 -1.67
N TYR A 93 -2.33 10.60 -2.58
CA TYR A 93 -1.84 10.06 -3.85
C TYR A 93 -1.13 11.12 -4.72
N ARG A 94 -1.60 12.37 -4.73
CA ARG A 94 -0.92 13.45 -5.46
C ARG A 94 0.45 13.77 -4.86
N ALA A 95 0.57 13.79 -3.53
CA ALA A 95 1.85 13.94 -2.85
C ALA A 95 2.79 12.79 -3.20
N SER A 96 2.30 11.55 -3.13
CA SER A 96 3.06 10.34 -3.50
C SER A 96 3.58 10.35 -4.93
N ALA A 97 2.89 11.01 -5.86
CA ALA A 97 3.30 11.12 -7.27
C ALA A 97 4.08 12.39 -7.59
N SER A 98 4.43 13.20 -6.61
CA SER A 98 5.13 14.47 -6.80
C SER A 98 6.19 14.69 -5.73
N ILE A 99 5.87 15.41 -4.68
CA ILE A 99 6.84 15.85 -3.66
C ILE A 99 7.53 14.68 -2.95
N ASP A 100 6.82 13.57 -2.72
CA ASP A 100 7.41 12.40 -2.07
C ASP A 100 8.47 11.75 -2.96
N LEU A 101 8.24 11.71 -4.30
CA LEU A 101 9.25 11.21 -5.24
C LEU A 101 10.51 12.10 -5.28
N GLU A 102 10.34 13.41 -5.10
CA GLU A 102 11.48 14.34 -5.02
C GLU A 102 12.28 14.10 -3.73
N HIS A 103 11.61 13.89 -2.61
CA HIS A 103 12.24 13.57 -1.33
C HIS A 103 12.95 12.21 -1.38
N ASP A 104 12.27 11.17 -1.87
CA ASP A 104 12.86 9.83 -2.03
C ASP A 104 14.13 9.88 -2.89
N GLN A 105 14.08 10.63 -4.01
CA GLN A 105 15.24 10.77 -4.88
C GLN A 105 16.38 11.52 -4.19
N ALA A 106 16.08 12.59 -3.46
CA ALA A 106 17.09 13.36 -2.74
C ALA A 106 17.79 12.52 -1.66
N ASP A 107 17.02 11.68 -0.94
CA ASP A 107 17.57 10.76 0.05
C ASP A 107 18.47 9.70 -0.60
N ILE A 108 18.06 9.14 -1.73
CA ILE A 108 18.88 8.19 -2.51
C ILE A 108 20.18 8.85 -2.97
N ASP A 109 20.12 10.05 -3.52
CA ASP A 109 21.29 10.79 -4.02
C ASP A 109 22.25 11.16 -2.88
N ALA A 110 21.73 11.39 -1.68
CA ALA A 110 22.50 11.66 -0.47
C ALA A 110 23.00 10.38 0.23
N GLY A 111 22.60 9.20 -0.22
CA GLY A 111 22.91 7.92 0.42
C GLY A 111 22.24 7.72 1.78
N ILE A 112 21.16 8.46 2.05
CA ILE A 112 20.35 8.35 3.27
C ILE A 112 19.51 7.09 3.18
N LYS A 113 19.51 6.28 4.25
CA LYS A 113 18.70 5.05 4.36
C LYS A 113 17.93 5.01 5.66
N LEU A 114 16.80 4.31 5.62
CA LEU A 114 16.10 3.92 6.83
C LEU A 114 16.98 2.99 7.67
N THR A 115 17.11 3.27 8.96
CA THR A 115 18.00 2.54 9.87
C THR A 115 17.25 1.64 10.85
N CYS A 116 15.96 1.86 11.05
CA CYS A 116 15.14 0.95 11.85
C CYS A 116 14.97 -0.40 11.12
N PRO A 117 14.92 -1.52 11.86
CA PRO A 117 14.59 -2.81 11.29
C PRO A 117 13.23 -2.79 10.57
N ILE A 118 13.18 -3.38 9.37
CA ILE A 118 11.98 -3.45 8.54
C ILE A 118 11.63 -4.91 8.25
N LYS A 119 10.38 -5.27 8.45
CA LYS A 119 9.79 -6.52 7.98
C LYS A 119 8.79 -6.23 6.88
N VAL A 120 9.10 -6.70 5.68
CA VAL A 120 8.24 -6.54 4.49
C VAL A 120 7.56 -7.87 4.20
N MET A 121 6.23 -7.84 4.02
CA MET A 121 5.44 -9.02 3.66
C MET A 121 4.47 -8.67 2.54
N TRP A 122 4.32 -9.56 1.57
CA TRP A 122 3.44 -9.33 0.43
C TRP A 122 2.74 -10.60 -0.02
N GLY A 123 1.60 -10.43 -0.69
CA GLY A 123 0.78 -11.56 -1.16
C GLY A 123 1.37 -12.24 -2.39
N ALA A 124 1.49 -13.58 -2.36
CA ALA A 124 1.94 -14.37 -3.48
C ALA A 124 1.02 -14.26 -4.72
N GLU A 125 -0.24 -13.90 -4.51
CA GLU A 125 -1.25 -13.70 -5.56
C GLU A 125 -1.45 -12.21 -5.89
N GLY A 126 -0.63 -11.32 -5.29
CA GLY A 126 -0.72 -9.88 -5.43
C GLY A 126 0.06 -9.31 -6.61
N ALA A 127 -0.23 -8.06 -6.94
CA ALA A 127 0.47 -7.35 -8.00
C ALA A 127 1.92 -6.99 -7.61
N ILE A 128 2.22 -6.91 -6.32
CA ILE A 128 3.58 -6.64 -5.84
C ILE A 128 4.48 -7.82 -6.21
N GLU A 129 4.09 -9.08 -5.90
CA GLU A 129 4.84 -10.27 -6.31
C GLU A 129 5.00 -10.35 -7.84
N ALA A 130 3.93 -10.04 -8.59
CA ALA A 130 3.94 -10.15 -10.05
C ALA A 130 4.79 -9.09 -10.76
N CYS A 131 4.96 -7.89 -10.17
CA CYS A 131 5.53 -6.74 -10.84
C CYS A 131 6.89 -6.27 -10.27
N PHE A 132 7.22 -6.63 -9.02
CA PHE A 132 8.38 -6.11 -8.31
C PHE A 132 9.11 -7.19 -7.50
N ASP A 133 10.41 -7.03 -7.33
CA ASP A 133 11.16 -7.69 -6.27
C ASP A 133 11.12 -6.80 -5.01
N ALA A 134 10.03 -6.92 -4.24
CA ALA A 134 9.76 -6.05 -3.11
C ALA A 134 10.91 -6.04 -2.09
N LEU A 135 11.49 -7.20 -1.79
CA LEU A 135 12.59 -7.29 -0.83
C LEU A 135 13.83 -6.53 -1.32
N SER A 136 14.21 -6.76 -2.57
CA SER A 136 15.36 -6.09 -3.19
C SER A 136 15.17 -4.58 -3.26
N GLU A 137 13.94 -4.11 -3.60
CA GLU A 137 13.67 -2.68 -3.66
C GLU A 137 13.77 -2.01 -2.28
N TRP A 138 13.26 -2.63 -1.21
CA TRP A 138 13.41 -2.10 0.14
C TRP A 138 14.86 -2.12 0.64
N GLN A 139 15.68 -3.12 0.26
CA GLN A 139 17.11 -3.19 0.61
C GLN A 139 17.95 -2.07 -0.01
N LYS A 140 17.47 -1.45 -1.09
CA LYS A 140 18.15 -0.27 -1.68
C LYS A 140 18.04 0.97 -0.78
N VAL A 141 16.91 1.13 -0.06
CA VAL A 141 16.58 2.33 0.71
C VAL A 141 16.59 2.12 2.23
N ALA A 142 16.92 0.93 2.70
CA ALA A 142 17.02 0.60 4.13
C ALA A 142 18.22 -0.29 4.42
N THR A 143 18.68 -0.31 5.68
CA THR A 143 19.89 -1.04 6.09
C THR A 143 19.60 -2.44 6.65
N ASP A 144 18.46 -2.65 7.30
CA ASP A 144 18.04 -3.92 7.89
C ASP A 144 16.62 -4.27 7.42
N VAL A 145 16.55 -5.08 6.37
CA VAL A 145 15.26 -5.49 5.76
C VAL A 145 15.18 -7.00 5.71
N LYS A 146 14.13 -7.55 6.29
CA LYS A 146 13.74 -8.96 6.14
C LYS A 146 12.33 -9.01 5.53
N GLY A 147 12.07 -10.04 4.74
CA GLY A 147 10.73 -10.15 4.15
C GLY A 147 10.48 -11.49 3.50
N LYS A 148 9.19 -11.75 3.23
CA LYS A 148 8.73 -12.95 2.54
C LYS A 148 7.36 -12.76 1.92
N THR A 149 7.04 -13.60 0.96
CA THR A 149 5.68 -13.77 0.45
C THR A 149 4.78 -14.50 1.46
N LEU A 150 3.49 -14.19 1.41
CA LEU A 150 2.45 -14.86 2.18
C LEU A 150 1.40 -15.46 1.21
N PRO A 151 0.72 -16.56 1.60
CA PRO A 151 -0.22 -17.27 0.74
C PRO A 151 -1.59 -16.55 0.67
N CYS A 152 -1.61 -15.35 0.12
CA CYS A 152 -2.78 -14.48 -0.01
C CYS A 152 -2.62 -13.48 -1.16
N GLY A 153 -3.63 -12.64 -1.36
CA GLY A 153 -3.59 -11.48 -2.25
C GLY A 153 -3.16 -10.20 -1.54
N HIS A 154 -3.81 -9.08 -1.90
CA HIS A 154 -3.42 -7.74 -1.46
C HIS A 154 -3.83 -7.42 -0.02
N TYR A 155 -4.99 -7.88 0.42
CA TYR A 155 -5.58 -7.52 1.70
C TYR A 155 -5.16 -8.49 2.80
N ILE A 156 -3.86 -8.55 3.09
CA ILE A 156 -3.23 -9.53 3.99
C ILE A 156 -3.95 -9.61 5.34
N ALA A 157 -4.32 -8.46 5.93
CA ALA A 157 -4.98 -8.39 7.22
C ALA A 157 -6.42 -8.95 7.22
N GLU A 158 -7.08 -8.94 6.06
CA GLU A 158 -8.44 -9.47 5.89
C GLU A 158 -8.42 -10.94 5.45
N GLU A 159 -7.44 -11.30 4.60
CA GLU A 159 -7.36 -12.62 4.01
C GLU A 159 -6.75 -13.66 4.98
N ILE A 160 -5.72 -13.28 5.73
CA ILE A 160 -4.95 -14.19 6.59
C ILE A 160 -4.50 -13.52 7.91
N PRO A 161 -5.43 -12.96 8.71
CA PRO A 161 -5.09 -12.18 9.91
C PRO A 161 -4.22 -12.95 10.92
N GLU A 162 -4.47 -14.24 11.12
CA GLU A 162 -3.71 -15.07 12.05
C GLU A 162 -2.25 -15.22 11.63
N ILE A 163 -2.00 -15.51 10.36
CA ILE A 163 -0.64 -15.61 9.84
C ILE A 163 0.07 -14.26 9.93
N LEU A 164 -0.63 -13.17 9.63
CA LEU A 164 -0.08 -11.84 9.78
C LEU A 164 0.33 -11.56 11.23
N LEU A 165 -0.51 -11.88 12.20
CA LEU A 165 -0.23 -11.68 13.62
C LEU A 165 0.97 -12.52 14.08
N ASP A 166 1.01 -13.78 13.69
CA ASP A 166 2.14 -14.69 14.01
C ASP A 166 3.48 -14.18 13.48
N GLU A 167 3.46 -13.49 12.36
CA GLU A 167 4.66 -12.92 11.74
C GLU A 167 5.02 -11.53 12.28
N ALA A 168 4.03 -10.67 12.48
CA ALA A 168 4.26 -9.26 12.81
C ALA A 168 4.53 -9.05 14.30
N LEU A 169 3.76 -9.72 15.19
CA LEU A 169 3.86 -9.49 16.64
C LEU A 169 5.25 -9.84 17.22
N PRO A 170 5.85 -11.01 16.93
CA PRO A 170 7.19 -11.30 17.44
C PRO A 170 8.22 -10.27 16.97
N PHE A 171 8.10 -9.80 15.73
CA PHE A 171 9.02 -8.80 15.18
C PHE A 171 8.84 -7.43 15.86
N LEU A 172 7.60 -6.99 16.08
CA LEU A 172 7.30 -5.68 16.69
C LEU A 172 7.62 -5.64 18.19
N LEU A 173 7.47 -6.80 18.88
CA LEU A 173 7.69 -6.92 20.33
C LEU A 173 9.14 -7.30 20.69
N ASP A 174 9.97 -7.65 19.73
CA ASP A 174 11.38 -7.97 19.96
C ASP A 174 12.11 -6.74 20.48
N ALA A 175 12.56 -6.80 21.73
CA ALA A 175 13.19 -5.65 22.39
C ALA A 175 14.64 -5.38 21.95
N GLY A 176 15.20 -6.15 20.99
CA GLY A 176 16.54 -5.95 20.42
C GLY A 176 17.67 -6.38 21.32
#